data_10503c5b1db18aa340412cef6d1f6ae0
#
_entry.id   10503c5b1db18aa340412cef6d1f6ae0
#
_cell.length_a   1.000
_cell.length_b   1.000
_cell.length_c   1.000
_cell.angle_alpha   90.00
_cell.angle_beta   90.00
_cell.angle_gamma   90.00
#
_symmetry.space_group_name_H-M   'P 1'
#
loop_
_entity.id
_entity.type
_entity.pdbx_description
1 polymer ?
#
loop_
_entity_poly.entity_id
_entity_poly.type
_entity_poly.pdbx_seq_one_letter_code
_entity_poly.pdbx_strand_id
1 'polypeptide(L)'
;DPAAVPGADVTALRRRAYKQAEKTAADVLDCAKKEGATEAPGSDVLGGISKAVGTRPEGTGAYHILVISDFAQSDSTVDLYHDSLAPADREMIIARLNAKARIPDLSGTTITYYGFGAGYAPSQAGRVALLRAFWAELVTGPGHGTAPVQGN
;
A
#
# COMPACT_ATOMS: atom_id res chain seq x y z
N ASP A 1 -21.61 6.21 -9.47
CA ASP A 1 -21.48 7.64 -9.73
C ASP A 1 -22.75 8.36 -9.28
N PRO A 2 -22.68 9.25 -8.25
CA PRO A 2 -23.86 9.97 -7.74
C PRO A 2 -24.53 10.88 -8.79
N ALA A 3 -23.82 11.24 -9.86
CA ALA A 3 -24.36 12.04 -10.96
C ALA A 3 -25.34 11.25 -11.87
N ALA A 4 -25.39 9.94 -11.73
CA ALA A 4 -26.26 9.08 -12.53
C ALA A 4 -27.71 8.99 -12.00
N VAL A 5 -28.01 9.61 -10.84
CA VAL A 5 -29.35 9.57 -10.24
C VAL A 5 -30.09 10.89 -10.54
N PRO A 6 -31.10 10.91 -11.42
CA PRO A 6 -31.87 12.12 -11.73
C PRO A 6 -32.52 12.69 -10.46
N GLY A 7 -32.35 13.99 -10.22
CA GLY A 7 -32.92 14.69 -9.08
C GLY A 7 -32.18 14.49 -7.75
N ALA A 8 -31.05 13.78 -7.73
CA ALA A 8 -30.24 13.62 -6.53
C ALA A 8 -29.48 14.93 -6.23
N ASP A 9 -29.49 15.35 -4.96
CA ASP A 9 -28.56 16.37 -4.48
C ASP A 9 -27.15 15.77 -4.41
N VAL A 10 -26.38 15.98 -5.48
CA VAL A 10 -25.01 15.46 -5.64
C VAL A 10 -24.11 15.90 -4.49
N THR A 11 -24.32 17.11 -3.96
CA THR A 11 -23.52 17.64 -2.84
C THR A 11 -23.83 16.89 -1.54
N ALA A 12 -25.11 16.62 -1.28
CA ALA A 12 -25.53 15.84 -0.12
C ALA A 12 -25.05 14.39 -0.19
N LEU A 13 -25.11 13.78 -1.38
CA LEU A 13 -24.61 12.42 -1.61
C LEU A 13 -23.10 12.33 -1.41
N ARG A 14 -22.33 13.28 -1.96
CA ARG A 14 -20.88 13.36 -1.74
C ARG A 14 -20.55 13.52 -0.26
N ARG A 15 -21.23 14.42 0.46
CA ARG A 15 -21.01 14.61 1.89
C ARG A 15 -21.30 13.35 2.70
N ARG A 16 -22.35 12.60 2.35
CA ARG A 16 -22.64 11.30 2.99
C ARG A 16 -21.56 10.28 2.68
N ALA A 17 -21.10 10.20 1.44
CA ALA A 17 -20.03 9.29 1.04
C ALA A 17 -18.71 9.60 1.78
N TYR A 18 -18.34 10.87 1.93
CA TYR A 18 -17.17 11.27 2.71
C TYR A 18 -17.30 10.89 4.19
N LYS A 19 -18.44 11.19 4.83
CA LYS A 19 -18.66 10.78 6.23
C LYS A 19 -18.62 9.27 6.42
N GLN A 20 -19.16 8.52 5.48
CA GLN A 20 -19.09 7.06 5.52
C GLN A 20 -17.65 6.57 5.36
N ALA A 21 -16.88 7.17 4.45
CA ALA A 21 -15.48 6.82 4.24
C ALA A 21 -14.63 7.14 5.50
N GLU A 22 -14.83 8.31 6.11
CA GLU A 22 -14.18 8.69 7.38
C GLU A 22 -14.48 7.68 8.48
N LYS A 23 -15.76 7.31 8.64
CA LYS A 23 -16.17 6.32 9.63
C LYS A 23 -15.52 4.96 9.36
N THR A 24 -15.58 4.50 8.12
CA THR A 24 -14.96 3.21 7.73
C THR A 24 -13.45 3.22 7.98
N ALA A 25 -12.76 4.32 7.66
CA ALA A 25 -11.34 4.46 7.95
C ALA A 25 -11.04 4.42 9.45
N ALA A 26 -11.85 5.09 10.27
CA ALA A 26 -11.71 5.05 11.73
C ALA A 26 -11.94 3.64 12.28
N ASP A 27 -12.98 2.95 11.83
CA ASP A 27 -13.31 1.58 12.26
C ASP A 27 -12.17 0.60 11.86
N VAL A 28 -11.58 0.75 10.66
CA VAL A 28 -10.43 -0.05 10.20
C VAL A 28 -9.19 0.22 11.06
N LEU A 29 -8.90 1.49 11.38
CA LEU A 29 -7.77 1.85 12.24
C LEU A 29 -7.93 1.32 13.65
N ASP A 30 -9.14 1.36 14.22
CA ASP A 30 -9.42 0.81 15.55
C ASP A 30 -9.33 -0.72 15.57
N CYS A 31 -9.76 -1.38 14.50
CA CYS A 31 -9.58 -2.82 14.32
C CYS A 31 -8.08 -3.17 14.24
N ALA A 32 -7.33 -2.46 13.39
CA ALA A 32 -5.89 -2.66 13.23
C ALA A 32 -5.11 -2.43 14.54
N LYS A 33 -5.49 -1.43 15.34
CA LYS A 33 -4.89 -1.21 16.67
C LYS A 33 -5.14 -2.37 17.63
N LYS A 34 -6.35 -2.95 17.60
CA LYS A 34 -6.71 -4.08 18.46
C LYS A 34 -6.02 -5.37 18.03
N GLU A 35 -5.95 -5.63 16.74
CA GLU A 35 -5.30 -6.81 16.18
C GLU A 35 -3.77 -6.70 16.17
N GLY A 36 -3.22 -5.51 15.96
CA GLY A 36 -1.77 -5.24 16.01
C GLY A 36 -1.16 -5.36 17.41
N ALA A 37 -1.99 -5.49 18.45
CA ALA A 37 -1.52 -5.84 19.79
C ALA A 37 -1.20 -7.36 19.94
N THR A 38 -1.54 -8.18 18.95
CA THR A 38 -1.08 -9.55 18.88
C THR A 38 0.31 -9.56 18.24
N GLU A 39 1.30 -10.12 18.95
CA GLU A 39 2.68 -10.29 18.50
C GLU A 39 2.77 -11.24 17.29
N ALA A 40 2.19 -10.86 16.18
CA ALA A 40 2.45 -11.57 14.92
C ALA A 40 3.86 -11.17 14.45
N PRO A 41 4.78 -12.12 14.30
CA PRO A 41 6.12 -11.79 13.81
C PRO A 41 6.04 -11.32 12.36
N GLY A 42 6.42 -10.07 12.10
CA GLY A 42 6.57 -9.50 10.77
C GLY A 42 5.37 -8.69 10.26
N SER A 43 5.56 -8.13 9.08
CA SER A 43 4.58 -7.28 8.37
C SER A 43 4.54 -7.70 6.91
N ASP A 44 3.37 -8.09 6.40
CA ASP A 44 3.17 -8.46 4.99
C ASP A 44 2.43 -7.35 4.22
N VAL A 45 3.14 -6.26 3.96
CA VAL A 45 2.62 -5.09 3.21
C VAL A 45 2.21 -5.49 1.79
N LEU A 46 3.05 -6.30 1.13
CA LEU A 46 2.81 -6.75 -0.25
C LEU A 46 1.59 -7.66 -0.34
N GLY A 47 1.41 -8.56 0.63
CA GLY A 47 0.21 -9.39 0.72
C GLY A 47 -1.06 -8.56 0.97
N GLY A 48 -0.98 -7.52 1.78
CA GLY A 48 -2.06 -6.55 1.98
C GLY A 48 -2.45 -5.84 0.68
N ILE A 49 -1.46 -5.37 -0.09
CA ILE A 49 -1.67 -4.75 -1.41
C ILE A 49 -2.27 -5.77 -2.39
N SER A 50 -1.74 -7.00 -2.44
CA SER A 50 -2.27 -8.08 -3.28
C SER A 50 -3.74 -8.37 -2.98
N LYS A 51 -4.09 -8.45 -1.71
CA LYS A 51 -5.47 -8.67 -1.28
C LYS A 51 -6.38 -7.52 -1.71
N ALA A 52 -5.93 -6.28 -1.55
CA ALA A 52 -6.68 -5.10 -1.99
C ALA A 52 -6.93 -5.10 -3.50
N VAL A 53 -5.91 -5.44 -4.31
CA VAL A 53 -6.06 -5.60 -5.77
C VAL A 53 -7.07 -6.70 -6.10
N GLY A 54 -7.01 -7.83 -5.40
CA GLY A 54 -7.93 -8.96 -5.61
C GLY A 54 -9.40 -8.64 -5.28
N THR A 55 -9.66 -7.55 -4.54
CA THR A 55 -11.03 -7.08 -4.24
C THR A 55 -11.50 -5.97 -5.21
N ARG A 56 -10.70 -5.63 -6.22
CA ARG A 56 -11.06 -4.63 -7.22
C ARG A 56 -12.32 -5.07 -7.97
N PRO A 57 -13.38 -4.24 -8.02
CA PRO A 57 -14.59 -4.56 -8.79
C PRO A 57 -14.29 -4.65 -10.28
N GLU A 58 -14.89 -5.61 -10.97
CA GLU A 58 -14.76 -5.74 -12.43
C GLU A 58 -15.25 -4.47 -13.15
N GLY A 59 -14.58 -4.12 -14.24
CA GLY A 59 -14.94 -2.98 -15.08
C GLY A 59 -14.61 -1.61 -14.48
N THR A 60 -13.97 -1.55 -13.29
CA THR A 60 -13.49 -0.28 -12.75
C THR A 60 -12.26 0.20 -13.52
N GLY A 61 -12.28 1.48 -13.95
CA GLY A 61 -11.12 2.13 -14.59
C GLY A 61 -9.95 2.31 -13.62
N ALA A 62 -9.76 3.52 -13.10
CA ALA A 62 -8.74 3.79 -12.08
C ALA A 62 -9.12 3.18 -10.72
N TYR A 63 -8.19 2.50 -10.08
CA TYR A 63 -8.34 1.95 -8.73
C TYR A 63 -7.34 2.61 -7.79
N HIS A 64 -7.79 3.01 -6.60
CA HIS A 64 -6.95 3.69 -5.62
C HIS A 64 -6.84 2.84 -4.36
N ILE A 65 -5.61 2.57 -3.94
CA ILE A 65 -5.28 1.90 -2.69
C ILE A 65 -4.65 2.91 -1.76
N LEU A 66 -5.19 3.00 -0.54
CA LEU A 66 -4.57 3.73 0.56
C LEU A 66 -3.82 2.74 1.45
N VAL A 67 -2.52 2.94 1.60
CA VAL A 67 -1.67 2.13 2.46
C VAL A 67 -1.22 2.97 3.65
N ILE A 68 -1.53 2.50 4.86
CA ILE A 68 -1.06 3.09 6.12
C ILE A 68 -0.06 2.11 6.72
N SER A 69 1.24 2.37 6.51
CA SER A 69 2.33 1.48 6.92
C SER A 69 3.65 2.21 6.88
N ASP A 70 4.64 1.74 7.62
CA ASP A 70 6.04 2.16 7.48
C ASP A 70 6.73 1.54 6.24
N PHE A 71 6.06 0.62 5.56
CA PHE A 71 6.55 -0.12 4.38
C PHE A 71 7.77 -1.02 4.64
N ALA A 72 8.11 -1.26 5.88
CA ALA A 72 9.17 -2.18 6.25
C ALA A 72 8.61 -3.61 6.31
N GLN A 73 8.40 -4.20 5.13
CA GLN A 73 7.95 -5.61 5.06
C GLN A 73 8.96 -6.53 5.71
N SER A 74 8.45 -7.43 6.54
CA SER A 74 9.23 -8.50 7.16
C SER A 74 8.37 -9.76 7.22
N ASP A 75 8.67 -10.74 6.37
CA ASP A 75 8.02 -12.05 6.32
C ASP A 75 9.06 -13.15 6.02
N SER A 76 8.61 -14.36 5.86
CA SER A 76 9.49 -15.51 5.54
C SER A 76 10.21 -15.41 4.19
N THR A 77 9.88 -14.43 3.36
CA THR A 77 10.44 -14.26 2.01
C THR A 77 11.41 -13.09 1.93
N VAL A 78 11.14 -12.00 2.66
CA VAL A 78 11.94 -10.77 2.65
C VAL A 78 11.86 -10.05 3.98
N ASP A 79 12.98 -9.49 4.41
CA ASP A 79 13.09 -8.66 5.61
C ASP A 79 13.67 -7.29 5.25
N LEU A 80 12.81 -6.35 4.85
CA LEU A 80 13.25 -5.03 4.45
C LEU A 80 13.78 -4.18 5.62
N TYR A 81 13.65 -4.65 6.87
CA TYR A 81 14.30 -4.02 8.01
C TYR A 81 15.81 -4.26 8.03
N HIS A 82 16.24 -5.48 7.68
CA HIS A 82 17.62 -5.93 7.86
C HIS A 82 18.32 -6.18 6.53
N ASP A 83 17.61 -6.58 5.48
CA ASP A 83 18.17 -6.85 4.16
C ASP A 83 18.90 -5.63 3.59
N SER A 84 20.02 -5.84 2.92
CA SER A 84 20.64 -4.78 2.13
C SER A 84 19.68 -4.33 1.03
N LEU A 85 19.57 -3.02 0.85
CA LEU A 85 18.79 -2.39 -0.21
C LEU A 85 19.68 -1.62 -1.19
N ALA A 86 20.96 -2.02 -1.33
CA ALA A 86 21.79 -1.55 -2.44
C ALA A 86 21.16 -1.94 -3.79
N PRO A 87 21.42 -1.25 -4.88
CA PRO A 87 20.73 -1.47 -6.16
C PRO A 87 20.70 -2.95 -6.60
N ALA A 88 21.81 -3.65 -6.56
CA ALA A 88 21.88 -5.07 -6.96
C ALA A 88 21.05 -5.98 -6.03
N ASP A 89 21.01 -5.69 -4.72
CA ASP A 89 20.25 -6.47 -3.76
C ASP A 89 18.75 -6.25 -3.96
N ARG A 90 18.32 -5.02 -4.26
CA ARG A 90 16.92 -4.73 -4.59
C ARG A 90 16.46 -5.51 -5.82
N GLU A 91 17.28 -5.54 -6.89
CA GLU A 91 17.00 -6.33 -8.09
C GLU A 91 16.83 -7.81 -7.77
N MET A 92 17.72 -8.39 -6.97
CA MET A 92 17.62 -9.79 -6.55
C MET A 92 16.37 -10.08 -5.72
N ILE A 93 16.02 -9.19 -4.78
CA ILE A 93 14.82 -9.34 -3.95
C ILE A 93 13.57 -9.27 -4.84
N ILE A 94 13.48 -8.29 -5.73
CA ILE A 94 12.36 -8.11 -6.65
C ILE A 94 12.22 -9.32 -7.59
N ALA A 95 13.33 -9.79 -8.18
CA ALA A 95 13.33 -10.98 -9.02
C ALA A 95 12.83 -12.22 -8.27
N ARG A 96 13.25 -12.40 -7.01
CA ARG A 96 12.79 -13.50 -6.14
C ARG A 96 11.29 -13.41 -5.83
N LEU A 97 10.77 -12.21 -5.53
CA LEU A 97 9.35 -11.99 -5.28
C LEU A 97 8.52 -12.25 -6.55
N ASN A 98 9.01 -11.80 -7.70
CA ASN A 98 8.36 -12.02 -8.99
C ASN A 98 8.32 -13.52 -9.36
N ALA A 99 9.43 -14.23 -9.20
CA ALA A 99 9.49 -15.68 -9.44
C ALA A 99 8.53 -16.48 -8.56
N LYS A 100 8.18 -15.97 -7.38
CA LYS A 100 7.19 -16.57 -6.46
C LYS A 100 5.78 -16.05 -6.69
N ALA A 101 5.52 -15.29 -7.75
CA ALA A 101 4.24 -14.65 -8.06
C ALA A 101 3.66 -13.84 -6.87
N ARG A 102 4.55 -13.21 -6.07
CA ARG A 102 4.15 -12.40 -4.92
C ARG A 102 3.78 -10.97 -5.29
N ILE A 103 4.20 -10.49 -6.46
CA ILE A 103 3.96 -9.12 -6.92
C ILE A 103 2.65 -9.09 -7.70
N PRO A 104 1.63 -8.37 -7.21
CA PRO A 104 0.36 -8.26 -7.93
C PRO A 104 0.49 -7.37 -9.17
N ASP A 105 -0.38 -7.56 -10.15
CA ASP A 105 -0.53 -6.63 -11.25
C ASP A 105 -1.25 -5.36 -10.77
N LEU A 106 -0.53 -4.25 -10.76
CA LEU A 106 -0.99 -2.93 -10.32
C LEU A 106 -1.39 -2.03 -11.50
N SER A 107 -1.57 -2.59 -12.70
CA SER A 107 -2.02 -1.82 -13.87
C SER A 107 -3.30 -1.06 -13.57
N GLY A 108 -3.31 0.25 -13.83
CA GLY A 108 -4.43 1.14 -13.52
C GLY A 108 -4.69 1.37 -12.03
N THR A 109 -3.76 0.96 -11.16
CA THR A 109 -3.84 1.18 -9.71
C THR A 109 -2.91 2.32 -9.29
N THR A 110 -3.42 3.22 -8.46
CA THR A 110 -2.63 4.26 -7.79
C THR A 110 -2.53 3.93 -6.31
N ILE A 111 -1.32 3.92 -5.76
CA ILE A 111 -1.07 3.74 -4.33
C ILE A 111 -0.76 5.08 -3.70
N THR A 112 -1.58 5.48 -2.72
CA THR A 112 -1.30 6.60 -1.83
C THR A 112 -0.90 6.04 -0.47
N TYR A 113 0.15 6.60 0.14
CA TYR A 113 0.65 6.08 1.41
C TYR A 113 0.78 7.14 2.50
N TYR A 114 0.66 6.69 3.76
CA TYR A 114 0.97 7.43 4.97
C TYR A 114 1.84 6.59 5.90
N GLY A 115 2.68 7.26 6.69
CA GLY A 115 3.54 6.60 7.68
C GLY A 115 4.80 5.95 7.12
N PHE A 116 5.14 6.18 5.87
CA PHE A 116 6.32 5.58 5.23
C PHE A 116 7.60 5.90 6.02
N GLY A 117 8.28 4.84 6.44
CA GLY A 117 9.50 4.96 7.24
C GLY A 117 9.29 5.40 8.70
N ALA A 118 8.03 5.43 9.20
CA ALA A 118 7.73 5.88 10.56
C ALA A 118 8.38 5.00 11.66
N GLY A 119 8.71 3.74 11.34
CA GLY A 119 9.43 2.84 12.25
C GLY A 119 10.95 3.09 12.36
N TYR A 120 11.50 4.00 11.53
CA TYR A 120 12.94 4.28 11.51
C TYR A 120 13.30 5.55 12.28
N ALA A 121 14.44 5.53 12.99
CA ALA A 121 14.97 6.73 13.62
C ALA A 121 15.38 7.79 12.58
N PRO A 122 15.36 9.09 12.94
CA PRO A 122 15.80 10.17 12.04
C PRO A 122 17.22 9.99 11.47
N SER A 123 18.12 9.35 12.23
CA SER A 123 19.47 9.00 11.78
C SER A 123 19.49 7.96 10.65
N GLN A 124 18.39 7.28 10.39
CA GLN A 124 18.23 6.24 9.37
C GLN A 124 17.55 6.77 8.09
N ALA A 125 17.52 8.08 7.87
CA ALA A 125 16.91 8.69 6.67
C ALA A 125 17.42 8.10 5.36
N GLY A 126 18.70 7.73 5.29
CA GLY A 126 19.29 7.03 4.15
C GLY A 126 18.63 5.66 3.90
N ARG A 127 18.32 4.92 4.98
CA ARG A 127 17.60 3.64 4.88
C ARG A 127 16.20 3.82 4.34
N VAL A 128 15.48 4.84 4.80
CA VAL A 128 14.13 5.18 4.31
C VAL A 128 14.16 5.54 2.83
N ALA A 129 15.19 6.24 2.35
CA ALA A 129 15.36 6.54 0.94
C ALA A 129 15.57 5.27 0.09
N LEU A 130 16.38 4.32 0.56
CA LEU A 130 16.58 3.03 -0.11
C LEU A 130 15.30 2.17 -0.13
N LEU A 131 14.56 2.17 0.97
CA LEU A 131 13.27 1.50 1.06
C LEU A 131 12.25 2.10 0.06
N ARG A 132 12.24 3.42 -0.06
CA ARG A 132 11.39 4.12 -1.06
C ARG A 132 11.76 3.74 -2.49
N ALA A 133 13.05 3.66 -2.79
CA ALA A 133 13.54 3.23 -4.10
C ALA A 133 13.10 1.79 -4.40
N PHE A 134 13.23 0.88 -3.42
CA PHE A 134 12.77 -0.51 -3.56
C PHE A 134 11.29 -0.59 -3.95
N TRP A 135 10.41 0.10 -3.21
CA TRP A 135 8.97 0.06 -3.49
C TRP A 135 8.61 0.73 -4.82
N ALA A 136 9.30 1.80 -5.19
CA ALA A 136 9.11 2.42 -6.49
C ALA A 136 9.49 1.46 -7.63
N GLU A 137 10.65 0.81 -7.56
CA GLU A 137 11.12 -0.16 -8.55
C GLU A 137 10.19 -1.38 -8.65
N LEU A 138 9.75 -1.93 -7.50
CA LEU A 138 8.83 -3.06 -7.47
C LEU A 138 7.48 -2.73 -8.11
N VAL A 139 6.92 -1.58 -7.77
CA VAL A 139 5.59 -1.17 -8.26
C VAL A 139 5.64 -0.79 -9.73
N THR A 140 6.64 -0.03 -10.18
CA THR A 140 6.70 0.44 -11.57
C THR A 140 7.29 -0.59 -12.54
N GLY A 141 8.09 -1.52 -12.06
CA GLY A 141 8.66 -2.62 -12.84
C GLY A 141 7.67 -3.77 -12.96
N PRO A 142 7.89 -4.88 -12.22
CA PRO A 142 7.06 -6.08 -12.35
C PRO A 142 5.61 -5.89 -11.88
N GLY A 143 5.32 -4.87 -11.07
CA GLY A 143 3.96 -4.53 -10.66
C GLY A 143 3.15 -3.80 -11.72
N HIS A 144 3.77 -3.24 -12.76
CA HIS A 144 3.13 -2.47 -13.83
C HIS A 144 2.29 -1.27 -13.36
N GLY A 145 2.52 -0.79 -12.15
CA GLY A 145 1.81 0.33 -11.54
C GLY A 145 2.51 1.68 -11.72
N THR A 146 1.94 2.70 -11.12
CA THR A 146 2.60 4.00 -10.95
C THR A 146 3.30 4.07 -9.61
N ALA A 147 4.43 4.78 -9.54
CA ALA A 147 5.16 4.93 -8.28
C ALA A 147 4.22 5.41 -7.16
N PRO A 148 4.32 4.81 -5.96
CA PRO A 148 3.50 5.23 -4.83
C PRO A 148 3.73 6.69 -4.47
N VAL A 149 2.66 7.42 -4.11
CA VAL A 149 2.71 8.83 -3.76
C VAL A 149 2.35 9.06 -2.31
N GLN A 150 3.04 10.01 -1.68
CA GLN A 150 2.72 10.38 -0.30
C GLN A 150 1.40 11.16 -0.26
N GLY A 151 0.51 10.78 0.66
CA GLY A 151 -0.68 11.56 0.95
C GLY A 151 -0.35 12.86 1.69
N ASN A 152 -1.14 13.90 1.41
CA ASN A 152 -1.02 15.21 2.05
C ASN A 152 -1.77 15.26 3.38
#